data_aff131ab5678dd5dfb9338d7fb462cad
#
_entry.id   aff131ab5678dd5dfb9338d7fb462cad
#
_cell.length_a   1.000
_cell.length_b   1.000
_cell.length_c   1.000
_cell.angle_alpha   90.00
_cell.angle_beta   90.00
_cell.angle_gamma   90.00
#
_symmetry.space_group_name_H-M   'P 1'
#
loop_
_entity.id
_entity.type
_entity.pdbx_description
1 polymer ?
#
loop_
_entity_poly.entity_id
_entity_poly.type
_entity_poly.pdbx_seq_one_letter_code
_entity_poly.pdbx_strand_id
1 'polypeptide(L)'
;MNDPRIPAAGAAGQEVRCDIAVVVPADNEAESLPELVDRIDEAITGLGRTWEVWLIDDGSTDDTFAVTAKLAAARPQVHGLSFGRNFGKAAALAAGFRAASADIVITMDADLQDDPAEIPALVAKIEEGWDLVSGWKQDRKDSFIKNKTSKIFNWFTSRMCGLKLHDFNCGLKAYRRAVTLSVKLYGDMHRYVPALAHLDGFRVTELPVKHFVRKYGQTKYGMARFVNGFLDLLTVYFLHARRTSPLHFFGRAGLGFMTVGGAISFYFLVWWMLGNGLRLRPILLLGLVFILVAFQFISLGLIAELVVAGRRPEEDFRIARRV
;
A
#
# COMPACT_ATOMS: atom_id res chain seq x y z
N MET A 1 12.10 24.32 10.29
CA MET A 1 11.09 25.10 11.04
C MET A 1 10.07 24.11 11.52
N ASN A 2 10.07 23.81 12.83
CA ASN A 2 9.06 22.94 13.45
C ASN A 2 7.78 23.74 13.64
N ASP A 3 6.71 23.38 12.94
CA ASP A 3 5.37 23.88 13.28
C ASP A 3 4.94 23.20 14.58
N PRO A 4 4.67 23.96 15.66
CA PRO A 4 4.31 23.39 16.97
C PRO A 4 2.94 22.69 17.00
N ARG A 5 2.21 22.65 15.90
CA ARG A 5 0.87 22.06 15.77
C ARG A 5 0.87 20.65 15.19
N ILE A 6 2.02 20.14 14.72
CA ILE A 6 2.16 18.75 14.29
C ILE A 6 2.98 18.03 15.35
N PRO A 7 2.42 17.06 16.10
CA PRO A 7 3.20 16.27 17.04
C PRO A 7 4.32 15.55 16.29
N ALA A 8 5.54 15.67 16.80
CA ALA A 8 6.74 15.07 16.23
C ALA A 8 6.54 13.54 16.08
N ALA A 9 6.94 12.99 14.93
CA ALA A 9 6.99 11.55 14.70
C ALA A 9 7.97 10.92 15.72
N GLY A 10 7.44 10.19 16.72
CA GLY A 10 8.26 9.47 17.67
C GLY A 10 7.72 9.39 19.09
N ALA A 11 6.43 9.16 19.29
CA ALA A 11 5.92 8.83 20.62
C ALA A 11 5.28 7.42 20.60
N ALA A 12 6.08 6.42 20.93
CA ALA A 12 5.57 5.20 21.53
C ALA A 12 4.91 5.63 22.87
N GLY A 13 3.56 5.77 22.87
CA GLY A 13 2.83 6.16 24.07
C GLY A 13 1.79 7.27 23.88
N GLN A 14 1.29 7.55 22.68
CA GLN A 14 0.08 8.38 22.57
C GLN A 14 -1.08 7.64 23.26
N GLU A 15 -1.64 8.24 24.28
CA GLU A 15 -2.86 7.75 24.92
C GLU A 15 -3.96 7.64 23.87
N VAL A 16 -4.64 6.50 23.85
CA VAL A 16 -5.83 6.30 23.02
C VAL A 16 -6.89 7.29 23.47
N ARG A 17 -7.32 8.18 22.55
CA ARG A 17 -8.29 9.24 22.87
C ARG A 17 -9.72 8.83 22.56
N CYS A 18 -9.91 7.88 21.65
CA CYS A 18 -11.22 7.37 21.26
C CYS A 18 -11.14 5.91 20.79
N ASP A 19 -12.30 5.26 20.62
CA ASP A 19 -12.38 3.86 20.19
C ASP A 19 -12.14 3.72 18.69
N ILE A 20 -12.72 4.63 17.88
CA ILE A 20 -12.74 4.55 16.41
C ILE A 20 -12.30 5.88 15.81
N ALA A 21 -11.36 5.83 14.86
CA ALA A 21 -11.00 6.96 14.01
C ALA A 21 -11.31 6.64 12.55
N VAL A 22 -11.98 7.55 11.85
CA VAL A 22 -12.21 7.43 10.41
C VAL A 22 -11.28 8.40 9.68
N VAL A 23 -10.45 7.90 8.76
CA VAL A 23 -9.53 8.69 7.95
C VAL A 23 -10.06 8.76 6.52
N VAL A 24 -10.34 9.97 6.07
CA VAL A 24 -10.95 10.26 4.77
C VAL A 24 -10.02 11.16 3.98
N PRO A 25 -9.27 10.63 2.99
CA PRO A 25 -8.55 11.45 2.03
C PRO A 25 -9.54 12.10 1.06
N ALA A 26 -9.40 13.41 0.83
CA ALA A 26 -10.26 14.21 -0.04
C ALA A 26 -9.43 15.00 -1.06
N ASP A 27 -9.87 15.04 -2.31
CA ASP A 27 -9.27 15.85 -3.40
C ASP A 27 -10.39 16.38 -4.31
N ASN A 28 -10.80 17.64 -4.11
CA ASN A 28 -11.94 18.28 -4.73
C ASN A 28 -13.26 17.53 -4.46
N GLU A 29 -13.61 17.43 -3.19
CA GLU A 29 -14.78 16.69 -2.69
C GLU A 29 -15.67 17.55 -1.76
N ALA A 30 -15.67 18.88 -1.98
CA ALA A 30 -16.42 19.84 -1.15
C ALA A 30 -17.92 19.49 -1.00
N GLU A 31 -18.55 18.96 -2.07
CA GLU A 31 -19.98 18.66 -2.11
C GLU A 31 -20.35 17.38 -1.31
N SER A 32 -19.44 16.41 -1.25
CA SER A 32 -19.70 15.10 -0.65
C SER A 32 -19.44 15.05 0.85
N LEU A 33 -18.50 15.87 1.37
CA LEU A 33 -18.03 15.81 2.76
C LEU A 33 -19.14 15.99 3.81
N PRO A 34 -20.09 16.95 3.68
CA PRO A 34 -21.13 17.10 4.70
C PRO A 34 -22.00 15.85 4.83
N GLU A 35 -22.49 15.30 3.72
CA GLU A 35 -23.30 14.06 3.71
C GLU A 35 -22.50 12.87 4.26
N LEU A 36 -21.21 12.78 3.91
CA LEU A 36 -20.35 11.69 4.37
C LEU A 36 -20.17 11.72 5.89
N VAL A 37 -19.89 12.89 6.47
CA VAL A 37 -19.71 13.05 7.92
C VAL A 37 -21.01 12.73 8.67
N ASP A 38 -22.17 13.14 8.13
CA ASP A 38 -23.48 12.80 8.73
C ASP A 38 -23.70 11.28 8.76
N ARG A 39 -23.42 10.59 7.67
CA ARG A 39 -23.56 9.12 7.58
C ARG A 39 -22.54 8.36 8.46
N ILE A 40 -21.32 8.89 8.64
CA ILE A 40 -20.32 8.33 9.55
C ILE A 40 -20.83 8.45 11.00
N ASP A 41 -21.33 9.64 11.37
CA ASP A 41 -21.91 9.90 12.70
C ASP A 41 -23.06 8.92 13.01
N GLU A 42 -24.00 8.76 12.07
CA GLU A 42 -25.14 7.84 12.19
C GLU A 42 -24.68 6.39 12.39
N ALA A 43 -23.69 5.94 11.61
CA ALA A 43 -23.19 4.58 11.66
C ALA A 43 -22.45 4.24 12.97
N ILE A 44 -21.67 5.19 13.53
CA ILE A 44 -20.85 4.94 14.73
C ILE A 44 -21.62 5.23 16.02
N THR A 45 -22.49 6.25 16.03
CA THR A 45 -23.31 6.56 17.21
C THR A 45 -24.16 5.36 17.63
N GLY A 46 -24.65 4.57 16.67
CA GLY A 46 -25.36 3.33 16.94
C GLY A 46 -24.55 2.24 17.67
N LEU A 47 -23.21 2.34 17.67
CA LEU A 47 -22.31 1.42 18.37
C LEU A 47 -22.05 1.81 19.84
N GLY A 48 -22.43 3.01 20.27
CA GLY A 48 -22.11 3.53 21.61
C GLY A 48 -20.61 3.69 21.88
N ARG A 49 -19.81 3.91 20.83
CA ARG A 49 -18.35 4.09 20.89
C ARG A 49 -17.97 5.53 20.73
N THR A 50 -16.86 5.92 21.35
CA THR A 50 -16.23 7.22 21.10
C THR A 50 -15.54 7.22 19.76
N TRP A 51 -15.63 8.33 19.02
CA TRP A 51 -15.10 8.39 17.66
C TRP A 51 -14.57 9.77 17.27
N GLU A 52 -13.70 9.76 16.27
CA GLU A 52 -13.20 10.94 15.57
C GLU A 52 -13.17 10.71 14.06
N VAL A 53 -13.23 11.78 13.26
CA VAL A 53 -13.00 11.74 11.83
C VAL A 53 -11.91 12.72 11.43
N TRP A 54 -10.96 12.24 10.61
CA TRP A 54 -9.87 13.03 10.05
C TRP A 54 -10.10 13.20 8.56
N LEU A 55 -10.49 14.42 8.16
CA LEU A 55 -10.63 14.81 6.75
C LEU A 55 -9.27 15.34 6.28
N ILE A 56 -8.63 14.64 5.34
CA ILE A 56 -7.29 14.98 4.86
C ILE A 56 -7.43 15.55 3.44
N ASP A 57 -7.38 16.85 3.33
CA ASP A 57 -7.41 17.57 2.05
C ASP A 57 -6.05 17.47 1.36
N ASP A 58 -6.01 16.75 0.24
CA ASP A 58 -4.80 16.50 -0.55
C ASP A 58 -4.53 17.64 -1.55
N GLY A 59 -4.56 18.89 -1.07
CA GLY A 59 -4.26 20.07 -1.86
C GLY A 59 -5.32 20.40 -2.89
N SER A 60 -6.59 20.33 -2.50
CA SER A 60 -7.74 20.66 -3.36
C SER A 60 -7.68 22.10 -3.90
N THR A 61 -8.29 22.30 -5.05
CA THR A 61 -8.42 23.61 -5.70
C THR A 61 -9.81 24.21 -5.57
N ASP A 62 -10.75 23.46 -4.99
CA ASP A 62 -12.13 23.87 -4.68
C ASP A 62 -12.27 24.25 -3.18
N ASP A 63 -13.50 24.38 -2.71
CA ASP A 63 -13.83 24.73 -1.33
C ASP A 63 -13.71 23.57 -0.32
N THR A 64 -13.08 22.44 -0.68
CA THR A 64 -12.95 21.23 0.17
C THR A 64 -12.43 21.56 1.57
N PHE A 65 -11.34 22.33 1.68
CA PHE A 65 -10.80 22.72 2.99
C PHE A 65 -11.69 23.69 3.76
N ALA A 66 -12.35 24.62 3.06
CA ALA A 66 -13.29 25.55 3.69
C ALA A 66 -14.50 24.81 4.29
N VAL A 67 -15.02 23.80 3.59
CA VAL A 67 -16.08 22.91 4.11
C VAL A 67 -15.58 22.08 5.28
N THR A 68 -14.37 21.51 5.17
CA THR A 68 -13.72 20.76 6.28
C THR A 68 -13.61 21.63 7.55
N ALA A 69 -13.15 22.87 7.41
CA ALA A 69 -13.01 23.79 8.54
C ALA A 69 -14.38 24.14 9.18
N LYS A 70 -15.43 24.29 8.39
CA LYS A 70 -16.81 24.52 8.90
C LYS A 70 -17.32 23.29 9.68
N LEU A 71 -17.10 22.09 9.16
CA LEU A 71 -17.50 20.85 9.82
C LEU A 71 -16.75 20.66 11.14
N ALA A 72 -15.44 20.93 11.18
CA ALA A 72 -14.62 20.85 12.38
C ALA A 72 -15.03 21.89 13.45
N ALA A 73 -15.43 23.09 13.03
CA ALA A 73 -15.95 24.11 13.95
C ALA A 73 -17.32 23.74 14.55
N ALA A 74 -18.14 23.00 13.79
CA ALA A 74 -19.47 22.59 14.21
C ALA A 74 -19.49 21.32 15.06
N ARG A 75 -18.48 20.43 14.92
CA ARG A 75 -18.45 19.09 15.53
C ARG A 75 -17.08 18.80 16.13
N PRO A 76 -16.95 18.64 17.46
CA PRO A 76 -15.67 18.38 18.14
C PRO A 76 -14.95 17.11 17.67
N GLN A 77 -15.69 16.14 17.11
CA GLN A 77 -15.16 14.87 16.61
C GLN A 77 -14.53 15.01 15.22
N VAL A 78 -14.77 16.12 14.52
CA VAL A 78 -14.28 16.32 13.14
C VAL A 78 -12.98 17.11 13.17
N HIS A 79 -11.96 16.58 12.55
CA HIS A 79 -10.65 17.20 12.42
C HIS A 79 -10.27 17.32 10.94
N GLY A 80 -9.48 18.33 10.59
CA GLY A 80 -9.02 18.55 9.22
C GLY A 80 -7.53 18.78 9.14
N LEU A 81 -6.91 18.25 8.10
CA LEU A 81 -5.55 18.57 7.68
C LEU A 81 -5.58 18.93 6.20
N SER A 82 -4.80 19.92 5.78
CA SER A 82 -4.66 20.28 4.36
C SER A 82 -3.19 20.29 3.96
N PHE A 83 -2.93 19.78 2.76
CA PHE A 83 -1.60 19.82 2.14
C PHE A 83 -1.46 21.05 1.26
N GLY A 84 -0.26 21.61 1.15
CA GLY A 84 0.03 22.75 0.28
C GLY A 84 -0.05 22.45 -1.23
N ARG A 85 -0.14 21.18 -1.62
CA ARG A 85 -0.37 20.66 -2.98
C ARG A 85 -0.80 19.21 -2.92
N ASN A 86 -1.24 18.65 -4.05
CA ASN A 86 -1.54 17.22 -4.14
C ASN A 86 -0.24 16.37 -4.01
N PHE A 87 -0.19 15.50 -3.00
CA PHE A 87 0.85 14.51 -2.73
C PHE A 87 0.39 13.07 -2.95
N GLY A 88 -0.88 12.87 -3.25
CA GLY A 88 -1.51 11.59 -3.53
C GLY A 88 -2.10 10.90 -2.30
N LYS A 89 -3.06 10.02 -2.56
CA LYS A 89 -3.86 9.31 -1.55
C LYS A 89 -3.02 8.59 -0.47
N ALA A 90 -1.87 8.02 -0.83
CA ALA A 90 -1.00 7.35 0.13
C ALA A 90 -0.43 8.31 1.18
N ALA A 91 -0.04 9.54 0.76
CA ALA A 91 0.44 10.58 1.67
C ALA A 91 -0.69 11.05 2.60
N ALA A 92 -1.90 11.25 2.07
CA ALA A 92 -3.07 11.62 2.85
C ALA A 92 -3.41 10.57 3.91
N LEU A 93 -3.44 9.29 3.53
CA LEU A 93 -3.63 8.19 4.49
C LEU A 93 -2.51 8.12 5.53
N ALA A 94 -1.24 8.29 5.14
CA ALA A 94 -0.12 8.31 6.08
C ALA A 94 -0.20 9.46 7.08
N ALA A 95 -0.69 10.64 6.66
CA ALA A 95 -0.94 11.76 7.55
C ALA A 95 -2.09 11.47 8.52
N GLY A 96 -3.20 10.92 8.01
CA GLY A 96 -4.34 10.52 8.82
C GLY A 96 -3.98 9.43 9.84
N PHE A 97 -3.21 8.40 9.46
CA PHE A 97 -2.74 7.35 10.38
C PHE A 97 -1.86 7.90 11.51
N ARG A 98 -1.07 8.94 11.24
CA ARG A 98 -0.27 9.61 12.28
C ARG A 98 -1.10 10.49 13.20
N ALA A 99 -2.13 11.13 12.66
CA ALA A 99 -2.99 12.03 13.40
C ALA A 99 -4.01 11.27 14.27
N ALA A 100 -4.57 10.18 13.75
CA ALA A 100 -5.56 9.36 14.43
C ALA A 100 -5.00 8.74 15.73
N SER A 101 -5.79 8.82 16.81
CA SER A 101 -5.43 8.32 18.15
C SER A 101 -6.50 7.37 18.69
N ALA A 102 -6.86 6.35 17.91
CA ALA A 102 -7.89 5.38 18.21
C ALA A 102 -7.39 3.93 18.18
N ASP A 103 -8.09 3.01 18.86
CA ASP A 103 -7.79 1.57 18.82
C ASP A 103 -8.07 0.95 17.46
N ILE A 104 -9.15 1.41 16.82
CA ILE A 104 -9.57 0.99 15.49
C ILE A 104 -9.52 2.20 14.56
N VAL A 105 -8.80 2.08 13.46
CA VAL A 105 -8.75 3.09 12.41
C VAL A 105 -9.49 2.56 11.19
N ILE A 106 -10.36 3.38 10.60
CA ILE A 106 -11.12 3.03 9.40
C ILE A 106 -10.70 4.00 8.30
N THR A 107 -10.45 3.52 7.10
CA THR A 107 -10.28 4.36 5.91
C THR A 107 -11.50 4.23 5.02
N MET A 108 -11.89 5.33 4.38
CA MET A 108 -12.89 5.34 3.32
C MET A 108 -12.68 6.50 2.37
N ASP A 109 -13.24 6.38 1.16
CA ASP A 109 -13.14 7.43 0.14
C ASP A 109 -14.21 8.51 0.37
N ALA A 110 -13.89 9.76 0.02
CA ALA A 110 -14.79 10.90 0.22
C ALA A 110 -15.97 10.96 -0.76
N ASP A 111 -15.97 10.16 -1.83
CA ASP A 111 -16.87 10.26 -2.99
C ASP A 111 -18.25 9.57 -2.81
N LEU A 112 -18.58 9.16 -1.58
CA LEU A 112 -19.85 8.47 -1.22
C LEU A 112 -20.09 7.16 -1.97
N GLN A 113 -19.07 6.55 -2.56
CA GLN A 113 -19.20 5.23 -3.20
C GLN A 113 -19.19 4.08 -2.18
N ASP A 114 -18.47 4.26 -1.07
CA ASP A 114 -18.45 3.32 0.05
C ASP A 114 -19.55 3.69 1.06
N ASP A 115 -20.26 2.69 1.61
CA ASP A 115 -21.36 2.90 2.56
C ASP A 115 -20.82 2.95 4.00
N PRO A 116 -20.92 4.09 4.72
CA PRO A 116 -20.57 4.15 6.14
C PRO A 116 -21.36 3.17 7.01
N ALA A 117 -22.55 2.74 6.59
CA ALA A 117 -23.35 1.74 7.31
C ALA A 117 -22.65 0.36 7.44
N GLU A 118 -21.58 0.10 6.67
CA GLU A 118 -20.76 -1.11 6.80
C GLU A 118 -19.71 -1.01 7.95
N ILE A 119 -19.51 0.16 8.55
CA ILE A 119 -18.55 0.38 9.65
C ILE A 119 -18.78 -0.58 10.82
N PRO A 120 -20.02 -0.78 11.33
CA PRO A 120 -20.26 -1.70 12.43
C PRO A 120 -19.81 -3.14 12.14
N ALA A 121 -20.04 -3.62 10.93
CA ALA A 121 -19.63 -4.97 10.54
C ALA A 121 -18.10 -5.12 10.44
N LEU A 122 -17.41 -4.09 9.97
CA LEU A 122 -15.95 -4.06 9.93
C LEU A 122 -15.35 -4.04 11.34
N VAL A 123 -15.92 -3.24 12.25
CA VAL A 123 -15.52 -3.16 13.67
C VAL A 123 -15.69 -4.50 14.35
N ALA A 124 -16.87 -5.13 14.21
CA ALA A 124 -17.13 -6.47 14.76
C ALA A 124 -16.09 -7.49 14.28
N LYS A 125 -15.70 -7.42 13.00
CA LYS A 125 -14.67 -8.31 12.43
C LYS A 125 -13.29 -8.09 13.03
N ILE A 126 -12.93 -6.84 13.33
CA ILE A 126 -11.69 -6.51 14.07
C ILE A 126 -11.76 -7.09 15.50
N GLU A 127 -12.92 -7.00 16.16
CA GLU A 127 -13.13 -7.52 17.52
C GLU A 127 -13.05 -9.05 17.57
N GLU A 128 -13.41 -9.78 16.50
CA GLU A 128 -13.15 -11.22 16.36
C GLU A 128 -11.65 -11.59 16.38
N GLY A 129 -10.76 -10.60 16.36
CA GLY A 129 -9.31 -10.80 16.48
C GLY A 129 -8.55 -10.64 15.16
N TRP A 130 -9.17 -10.10 14.10
CA TRP A 130 -8.46 -9.70 12.89
C TRP A 130 -7.73 -8.38 13.12
N ASP A 131 -6.58 -8.20 12.45
CA ASP A 131 -5.78 -6.98 12.56
C ASP A 131 -6.12 -5.98 11.44
N LEU A 132 -6.53 -6.49 10.28
CA LEU A 132 -6.99 -5.71 9.13
C LEU A 132 -8.17 -6.41 8.45
N VAL A 133 -9.23 -5.64 8.18
CA VAL A 133 -10.39 -6.09 7.41
C VAL A 133 -10.54 -5.20 6.19
N SER A 134 -10.43 -5.76 4.97
CA SER A 134 -10.65 -5.04 3.72
C SER A 134 -12.09 -5.23 3.24
N GLY A 135 -12.72 -4.17 2.77
CA GLY A 135 -13.99 -4.32 2.06
C GLY A 135 -13.80 -5.09 0.75
N TRP A 136 -14.80 -5.89 0.37
CA TRP A 136 -14.87 -6.55 -0.90
C TRP A 136 -16.14 -6.12 -1.65
N LYS A 137 -15.95 -5.36 -2.73
CA LYS A 137 -17.03 -4.86 -3.59
C LYS A 137 -17.54 -5.99 -4.51
N GLN A 138 -18.57 -6.73 -4.09
CA GLN A 138 -19.09 -7.87 -4.85
C GLN A 138 -19.77 -7.44 -6.15
N ASP A 139 -20.65 -6.44 -6.08
CA ASP A 139 -21.44 -5.95 -7.22
C ASP A 139 -20.82 -4.70 -7.84
N ARG A 140 -19.64 -4.85 -8.45
CA ARG A 140 -19.03 -3.75 -9.20
C ARG A 140 -19.83 -3.48 -10.48
N LYS A 141 -20.51 -2.34 -10.53
CA LYS A 141 -21.14 -1.80 -11.75
C LYS A 141 -20.13 -1.13 -12.71
N ASP A 142 -18.87 -1.56 -12.65
CA ASP A 142 -17.78 -1.06 -13.50
C ASP A 142 -17.78 -1.73 -14.88
N SER A 143 -17.13 -1.10 -15.88
CA SER A 143 -17.01 -1.65 -17.23
C SER A 143 -16.29 -3.01 -17.22
N PHE A 144 -16.65 -3.90 -18.16
CA PHE A 144 -16.12 -5.26 -18.28
C PHE A 144 -14.57 -5.31 -18.35
N ILE A 145 -13.94 -4.33 -18.98
CA ILE A 145 -12.48 -4.22 -19.09
C ILE A 145 -11.85 -3.94 -17.73
N LYS A 146 -12.41 -3.04 -16.94
CA LYS A 146 -11.93 -2.73 -15.58
C LYS A 146 -12.04 -3.93 -14.64
N ASN A 147 -13.11 -4.70 -14.75
CA ASN A 147 -13.30 -5.91 -13.94
C ASN A 147 -12.29 -7.01 -14.28
N LYS A 148 -11.96 -7.21 -15.57
CA LYS A 148 -11.01 -8.23 -16.00
C LYS A 148 -9.57 -7.88 -15.59
N THR A 149 -9.16 -6.62 -15.76
CA THR A 149 -7.83 -6.15 -15.34
C THR A 149 -7.66 -6.17 -13.82
N SER A 150 -8.70 -5.82 -13.05
CA SER A 150 -8.68 -5.91 -11.59
C SER A 150 -8.51 -7.37 -11.12
N LYS A 151 -9.17 -8.35 -11.75
CA LYS A 151 -9.01 -9.78 -11.42
C LYS A 151 -7.59 -10.27 -11.66
N ILE A 152 -6.97 -9.90 -12.78
CA ILE A 152 -5.58 -10.25 -13.09
C ILE A 152 -4.64 -9.64 -12.04
N PHE A 153 -4.83 -8.37 -11.71
CA PHE A 153 -4.05 -7.67 -10.71
C PHE A 153 -4.18 -8.34 -9.33
N ASN A 154 -5.39 -8.62 -8.87
CA ASN A 154 -5.64 -9.27 -7.59
C ASN A 154 -5.06 -10.69 -7.54
N TRP A 155 -5.16 -11.47 -8.63
CA TRP A 155 -4.55 -12.80 -8.72
C TRP A 155 -3.03 -12.74 -8.59
N PHE A 156 -2.39 -11.80 -9.31
CA PHE A 156 -0.94 -11.63 -9.29
C PHE A 156 -0.46 -11.17 -7.91
N THR A 157 -1.15 -10.20 -7.30
CA THR A 157 -0.86 -9.72 -5.94
C THR A 157 -1.01 -10.85 -4.92
N SER A 158 -2.12 -11.60 -4.98
CA SER A 158 -2.34 -12.76 -4.10
C SER A 158 -1.23 -13.80 -4.23
N ARG A 159 -0.80 -14.10 -5.47
CA ARG A 159 0.26 -15.09 -5.73
C ARG A 159 1.62 -14.64 -5.21
N MET A 160 1.93 -13.35 -5.30
CA MET A 160 3.21 -12.79 -4.85
C MET A 160 3.30 -12.63 -3.34
N CYS A 161 2.21 -12.18 -2.69
CA CYS A 161 2.18 -11.90 -1.26
C CYS A 161 1.72 -13.09 -0.40
N GLY A 162 1.20 -14.15 -1.00
CA GLY A 162 0.66 -15.31 -0.27
C GLY A 162 -0.68 -15.06 0.41
N LEU A 163 -1.32 -13.89 0.18
CA LEU A 163 -2.60 -13.48 0.75
C LEU A 163 -3.71 -13.60 -0.29
N LYS A 164 -4.77 -14.33 0.02
CA LYS A 164 -5.93 -14.48 -0.88
C LYS A 164 -6.99 -13.45 -0.50
N LEU A 165 -7.18 -12.42 -1.32
CA LEU A 165 -8.27 -11.46 -1.25
C LEU A 165 -8.88 -11.28 -2.64
N HIS A 166 -10.20 -11.02 -2.67
CA HIS A 166 -10.91 -10.70 -3.91
C HIS A 166 -10.70 -9.24 -4.33
N ASP A 167 -10.49 -8.33 -3.37
CA ASP A 167 -10.30 -6.91 -3.65
C ASP A 167 -9.22 -6.26 -2.75
N PHE A 168 -8.04 -6.05 -3.29
CA PHE A 168 -6.98 -5.31 -2.60
C PHE A 168 -7.19 -3.79 -2.62
N ASN A 169 -7.96 -3.28 -3.58
CA ASN A 169 -8.06 -1.84 -3.87
C ASN A 169 -9.31 -1.17 -3.29
N CYS A 170 -10.12 -1.85 -2.47
CA CYS A 170 -11.24 -1.21 -1.80
C CYS A 170 -10.74 -0.05 -0.90
N GLY A 171 -11.42 1.12 -0.93
CA GLY A 171 -11.11 2.26 -0.05
C GLY A 171 -11.51 2.00 1.40
N LEU A 172 -12.63 1.30 1.58
CA LEU A 172 -13.19 0.99 2.89
C LEU A 172 -12.43 -0.18 3.53
N LYS A 173 -11.70 0.11 4.60
CA LYS A 173 -10.92 -0.86 5.38
C LYS A 173 -10.91 -0.48 6.85
N ALA A 174 -10.89 -1.47 7.73
CA ALA A 174 -10.67 -1.28 9.16
C ALA A 174 -9.33 -1.90 9.59
N TYR A 175 -8.66 -1.24 10.53
CA TYR A 175 -7.33 -1.60 11.01
C TYR A 175 -7.26 -1.51 12.53
N ARG A 176 -6.57 -2.44 13.18
CA ARG A 176 -6.03 -2.17 14.51
C ARG A 176 -4.94 -1.10 14.42
N ARG A 177 -4.84 -0.25 15.44
CA ARG A 177 -3.81 0.79 15.52
C ARG A 177 -2.39 0.26 15.23
N ALA A 178 -2.06 -0.94 15.69
CA ALA A 178 -0.77 -1.56 15.44
C ALA A 178 -0.43 -1.70 13.95
N VAL A 179 -1.43 -1.92 13.09
CA VAL A 179 -1.24 -1.99 11.63
C VAL A 179 -0.89 -0.63 11.06
N THR A 180 -1.64 0.43 11.44
CA THR A 180 -1.42 1.79 10.92
C THR A 180 -0.06 2.37 11.32
N LEU A 181 0.47 1.95 12.46
CA LEU A 181 1.80 2.34 12.93
C LEU A 181 2.94 1.57 12.24
N SER A 182 2.69 0.33 11.79
CA SER A 182 3.69 -0.52 11.12
C SER A 182 3.82 -0.20 9.63
N VAL A 183 2.70 0.02 8.95
CA VAL A 183 2.67 0.14 7.49
C VAL A 183 3.18 1.51 7.04
N LYS A 184 4.29 1.51 6.26
CA LYS A 184 4.87 2.72 5.66
C LYS A 184 4.25 2.95 4.28
N LEU A 185 3.49 4.02 4.12
CA LEU A 185 2.82 4.38 2.86
C LEU A 185 3.56 5.47 2.11
N TYR A 186 3.89 5.23 0.85
CA TYR A 186 4.42 6.22 -0.11
C TYR A 186 4.02 5.83 -1.53
N GLY A 187 4.12 6.77 -2.49
CA GLY A 187 3.70 6.53 -3.87
C GLY A 187 2.25 6.04 -3.96
N ASP A 188 2.00 4.98 -4.70
CA ASP A 188 0.67 4.37 -4.86
C ASP A 188 0.43 3.16 -3.91
N MET A 189 1.22 3.01 -2.84
CA MET A 189 1.15 1.85 -1.94
C MET A 189 -0.14 1.71 -1.13
N HIS A 190 -1.01 2.73 -1.13
CA HIS A 190 -2.33 2.65 -0.51
C HIS A 190 -3.19 1.45 -1.00
N ARG A 191 -2.91 0.95 -2.20
CA ARG A 191 -3.60 -0.23 -2.78
C ARG A 191 -3.12 -1.55 -2.18
N TYR A 192 -1.88 -1.56 -1.68
CA TYR A 192 -1.21 -2.76 -1.20
C TYR A 192 -1.20 -2.88 0.32
N VAL A 193 -1.92 -2.00 1.04
CA VAL A 193 -1.95 -2.02 2.51
C VAL A 193 -2.29 -3.41 3.08
N PRO A 194 -3.28 -4.17 2.55
CA PRO A 194 -3.53 -5.52 3.03
C PRO A 194 -2.35 -6.47 2.81
N ALA A 195 -1.66 -6.34 1.65
CA ALA A 195 -0.47 -7.15 1.36
C ALA A 195 0.70 -6.78 2.28
N LEU A 196 0.95 -5.49 2.50
CA LEU A 196 1.99 -4.99 3.40
C LEU A 196 1.76 -5.47 4.84
N ALA A 197 0.53 -5.33 5.34
CA ALA A 197 0.16 -5.80 6.66
C ALA A 197 0.36 -7.32 6.81
N HIS A 198 -0.06 -8.11 5.80
CA HIS A 198 0.15 -9.55 5.81
C HIS A 198 1.62 -9.94 5.85
N LEU A 199 2.46 -9.28 5.03
CA LEU A 199 3.91 -9.51 5.00
C LEU A 199 4.60 -9.10 6.32
N ASP A 200 4.05 -8.13 7.05
CA ASP A 200 4.48 -7.74 8.40
C ASP A 200 3.91 -8.68 9.50
N GLY A 201 3.20 -9.75 9.13
CA GLY A 201 2.70 -10.79 10.04
C GLY A 201 1.36 -10.49 10.70
N PHE A 202 0.60 -9.50 10.21
CA PHE A 202 -0.75 -9.23 10.67
C PHE A 202 -1.79 -10.17 10.05
N ARG A 203 -2.87 -10.44 10.80
CA ARG A 203 -4.01 -11.25 10.35
C ARG A 203 -4.94 -10.39 9.51
N VAL A 204 -5.02 -10.71 8.21
CA VAL A 204 -5.82 -9.95 7.22
C VAL A 204 -6.99 -10.80 6.74
N THR A 205 -8.16 -10.18 6.62
CA THR A 205 -9.35 -10.76 6.04
C THR A 205 -10.11 -9.74 5.19
N GLU A 206 -11.19 -10.18 4.55
CA GLU A 206 -12.09 -9.31 3.80
C GLU A 206 -13.55 -9.52 4.22
N LEU A 207 -14.37 -8.49 3.99
CA LEU A 207 -15.80 -8.50 4.23
C LEU A 207 -16.52 -7.97 2.99
N PRO A 208 -17.58 -8.66 2.48
CA PRO A 208 -18.43 -8.10 1.44
C PRO A 208 -19.06 -6.77 1.89
N VAL A 209 -18.93 -5.72 1.06
CA VAL A 209 -19.47 -4.39 1.34
C VAL A 209 -20.26 -3.87 0.14
N LYS A 210 -21.26 -3.05 0.42
CA LYS A 210 -22.06 -2.36 -0.59
C LYS A 210 -21.21 -1.28 -1.27
N HIS A 211 -21.45 -1.09 -2.54
CA HIS A 211 -20.78 -0.07 -3.33
C HIS A 211 -21.78 0.67 -4.21
N PHE A 212 -21.81 1.99 -4.10
CA PHE A 212 -22.73 2.85 -4.83
C PHE A 212 -22.07 3.45 -6.07
N VAL A 213 -22.90 3.92 -7.00
CA VAL A 213 -22.45 4.73 -8.12
C VAL A 213 -22.02 6.11 -7.58
N ARG A 214 -20.91 6.63 -8.07
CA ARG A 214 -20.44 7.96 -7.69
C ARG A 214 -21.52 9.01 -7.91
N LYS A 215 -21.81 9.81 -6.88
CA LYS A 215 -22.83 10.84 -6.89
C LYS A 215 -22.29 12.20 -7.37
N TYR A 216 -21.03 12.51 -7.04
CA TYR A 216 -20.35 13.78 -7.33
C TYR A 216 -19.00 13.54 -8.02
N GLY A 217 -18.50 14.53 -8.78
CA GLY A 217 -17.18 14.55 -9.39
C GLY A 217 -16.98 13.67 -10.64
N GLN A 218 -15.78 13.72 -11.23
CA GLN A 218 -15.40 12.98 -12.44
C GLN A 218 -14.28 11.99 -12.17
N THR A 219 -14.24 10.88 -12.93
CA THR A 219 -13.18 9.87 -12.82
C THR A 219 -11.87 10.38 -13.41
N LYS A 220 -10.83 10.57 -12.60
CA LYS A 220 -9.53 11.15 -12.97
C LYS A 220 -8.48 10.12 -13.51
N TYR A 221 -8.84 8.88 -13.87
CA TYR A 221 -7.85 7.80 -14.05
C TYR A 221 -7.67 7.32 -15.49
N GLY A 222 -6.40 7.30 -15.97
CA GLY A 222 -5.96 6.83 -17.28
C GLY A 222 -5.24 5.46 -17.28
N MET A 223 -4.83 4.97 -18.49
CA MET A 223 -4.17 3.68 -18.72
C MET A 223 -2.78 3.53 -18.04
N ALA A 224 -2.05 4.62 -17.81
CA ALA A 224 -0.75 4.63 -17.12
C ALA A 224 -0.79 3.96 -15.72
N ARG A 225 -1.97 3.92 -15.08
CA ARG A 225 -2.19 3.28 -13.77
C ARG A 225 -1.84 1.79 -13.74
N PHE A 226 -1.96 1.07 -14.86
CA PHE A 226 -1.66 -0.38 -14.88
C PHE A 226 -0.17 -0.64 -14.85
N VAL A 227 0.61 0.14 -15.61
CA VAL A 227 2.08 0.02 -15.62
C VAL A 227 2.62 0.41 -14.25
N ASN A 228 2.16 1.55 -13.69
CA ASN A 228 2.57 1.99 -12.37
C ASN A 228 2.19 0.96 -11.30
N GLY A 229 0.96 0.42 -11.32
CA GLY A 229 0.54 -0.61 -10.38
C GLY A 229 1.39 -1.89 -10.44
N PHE A 230 1.83 -2.31 -11.63
CA PHE A 230 2.75 -3.45 -11.74
C PHE A 230 4.13 -3.15 -11.14
N LEU A 231 4.68 -1.97 -11.41
CA LEU A 231 5.97 -1.54 -10.84
C LEU A 231 5.90 -1.39 -9.33
N ASP A 232 4.80 -0.83 -8.81
CA ASP A 232 4.55 -0.73 -7.37
C ASP A 232 4.46 -2.11 -6.71
N LEU A 233 3.78 -3.07 -7.35
CA LEU A 233 3.71 -4.44 -6.85
C LEU A 233 5.08 -5.10 -6.80
N LEU A 234 5.90 -4.89 -7.83
CA LEU A 234 7.28 -5.36 -7.85
C LEU A 234 8.08 -4.74 -6.69
N THR A 235 7.89 -3.44 -6.46
CA THR A 235 8.50 -2.71 -5.34
C THR A 235 8.06 -3.29 -3.99
N VAL A 236 6.76 -3.52 -3.79
CA VAL A 236 6.22 -4.15 -2.56
C VAL A 236 6.84 -5.53 -2.36
N TYR A 237 6.89 -6.35 -3.41
CA TYR A 237 7.49 -7.67 -3.34
C TYR A 237 8.96 -7.62 -2.94
N PHE A 238 9.75 -6.74 -3.58
CA PHE A 238 11.19 -6.61 -3.26
C PHE A 238 11.42 -6.09 -1.84
N LEU A 239 10.70 -5.04 -1.45
CA LEU A 239 10.92 -4.39 -0.15
C LEU A 239 10.48 -5.25 1.03
N HIS A 240 9.43 -6.06 0.86
CA HIS A 240 8.83 -6.82 1.97
C HIS A 240 9.13 -8.31 1.92
N ALA A 241 8.94 -8.99 0.77
CA ALA A 241 9.14 -10.42 0.66
C ALA A 241 10.63 -10.84 0.70
N ARG A 242 11.55 -9.91 0.40
CA ARG A 242 13.00 -10.16 0.35
C ARG A 242 13.81 -9.19 1.21
N ARG A 243 13.21 -8.71 2.28
CA ARG A 243 13.76 -7.68 3.19
C ARG A 243 15.13 -8.05 3.78
N THR A 244 15.42 -9.35 3.93
CA THR A 244 16.60 -9.83 4.66
C THR A 244 17.76 -10.30 3.78
N SER A 245 17.57 -10.57 2.48
CA SER A 245 18.62 -11.18 1.65
C SER A 245 18.48 -10.84 0.14
N PRO A 246 18.64 -9.58 -0.27
CA PRO A 246 18.62 -9.22 -1.69
C PRO A 246 19.67 -9.96 -2.51
N LEU A 247 20.84 -10.22 -1.94
CA LEU A 247 21.93 -10.94 -2.59
C LEU A 247 21.52 -12.35 -3.01
N HIS A 248 20.69 -13.04 -2.24
CA HIS A 248 20.22 -14.37 -2.61
C HIS A 248 19.31 -14.37 -3.85
N PHE A 249 18.55 -13.30 -4.05
CA PHE A 249 17.70 -13.16 -5.24
C PHE A 249 18.53 -12.81 -6.48
N PHE A 250 19.26 -11.72 -6.42
CA PHE A 250 20.09 -11.25 -7.52
C PHE A 250 21.24 -12.22 -7.81
N GLY A 251 21.86 -12.78 -6.76
CA GLY A 251 22.95 -13.72 -6.87
C GLY A 251 22.55 -15.02 -7.58
N ARG A 252 21.35 -15.59 -7.27
CA ARG A 252 20.85 -16.78 -8.00
C ARG A 252 20.62 -16.50 -9.47
N ALA A 253 20.02 -15.35 -9.80
CA ALA A 253 19.84 -14.94 -11.20
C ALA A 253 21.20 -14.76 -11.88
N GLY A 254 22.15 -14.05 -11.23
CA GLY A 254 23.49 -13.85 -11.73
C GLY A 254 24.26 -15.15 -11.93
N LEU A 255 24.20 -16.10 -10.99
CA LEU A 255 24.78 -17.43 -11.16
C LEU A 255 24.16 -18.22 -12.31
N GLY A 256 22.85 -18.11 -12.52
CA GLY A 256 22.17 -18.71 -13.67
C GLY A 256 22.72 -18.18 -15.02
N PHE A 257 22.81 -16.85 -15.14
CA PHE A 257 23.43 -16.23 -16.33
C PHE A 257 24.91 -16.58 -16.47
N MET A 258 25.66 -16.65 -15.37
CA MET A 258 27.08 -17.02 -15.36
C MET A 258 27.27 -18.46 -15.84
N THR A 259 26.44 -19.41 -15.39
CA THR A 259 26.55 -20.81 -15.82
C THR A 259 26.24 -20.98 -17.30
N VAL A 260 25.19 -20.34 -17.82
CA VAL A 260 24.84 -20.43 -19.24
C VAL A 260 25.89 -19.75 -20.11
N GLY A 261 26.28 -18.50 -19.77
CA GLY A 261 27.29 -17.74 -20.50
C GLY A 261 28.66 -18.41 -20.44
N GLY A 262 29.04 -18.93 -19.26
CA GLY A 262 30.27 -19.70 -19.06
C GLY A 262 30.31 -20.99 -19.87
N ALA A 263 29.21 -21.75 -19.90
CA ALA A 263 29.12 -22.97 -20.69
C ALA A 263 29.29 -22.71 -22.23
N ILE A 264 28.61 -21.66 -22.72
CA ILE A 264 28.74 -21.22 -24.11
C ILE A 264 30.21 -20.84 -24.41
N SER A 265 30.81 -19.99 -23.57
CA SER A 265 32.17 -19.50 -23.77
C SER A 265 33.18 -20.61 -23.63
N PHE A 266 33.00 -21.55 -22.69
CA PHE A 266 33.85 -22.71 -22.49
C PHE A 266 33.81 -23.67 -23.70
N TYR A 267 32.61 -23.93 -24.23
CA TYR A 267 32.47 -24.73 -25.46
C TYR A 267 33.27 -24.14 -26.62
N PHE A 268 33.22 -22.85 -26.88
CA PHE A 268 33.97 -22.21 -27.94
C PHE A 268 35.47 -22.14 -27.65
N LEU A 269 35.89 -22.06 -26.39
CA LEU A 269 37.30 -22.12 -25.98
C LEU A 269 37.87 -23.51 -26.31
N VAL A 270 37.18 -24.60 -25.93
CA VAL A 270 37.59 -25.96 -26.24
C VAL A 270 37.61 -26.19 -27.76
N TRP A 271 36.61 -25.71 -28.47
CA TRP A 271 36.52 -25.79 -29.93
C TRP A 271 37.75 -25.14 -30.60
N TRP A 272 38.17 -23.97 -30.10
CA TRP A 272 39.37 -23.27 -30.54
C TRP A 272 40.64 -24.05 -30.22
N MET A 273 40.76 -24.58 -29.01
CA MET A 273 41.94 -25.39 -28.62
C MET A 273 42.12 -26.64 -29.45
N LEU A 274 41.05 -27.20 -30.00
CA LEU A 274 41.07 -28.34 -30.92
C LEU A 274 41.47 -27.97 -32.37
N GLY A 275 41.99 -26.74 -32.58
CA GLY A 275 42.50 -26.27 -33.87
C GLY A 275 41.43 -25.71 -34.83
N ASN A 276 40.19 -25.59 -34.36
CA ASN A 276 39.13 -24.99 -35.16
C ASN A 276 39.20 -23.46 -35.03
N GLY A 277 39.17 -22.74 -36.14
CA GLY A 277 39.27 -21.26 -36.16
C GLY A 277 38.15 -20.61 -35.37
N LEU A 278 38.52 -19.62 -34.57
CA LEU A 278 37.56 -18.80 -33.79
C LEU A 278 36.92 -17.77 -34.73
N ARG A 279 35.76 -18.11 -35.29
CA ARG A 279 34.93 -17.13 -36.01
C ARG A 279 33.98 -16.44 -35.00
N LEU A 280 33.85 -15.13 -35.11
CA LEU A 280 32.86 -14.37 -34.29
C LEU A 280 31.45 -14.86 -34.66
N ARG A 281 30.90 -15.70 -33.79
CA ARG A 281 29.52 -16.25 -33.97
C ARG A 281 28.59 -15.49 -33.03
N PRO A 282 27.35 -15.16 -33.47
CA PRO A 282 26.38 -14.47 -32.62
C PRO A 282 26.16 -15.14 -31.27
N ILE A 283 26.22 -16.48 -31.21
CA ILE A 283 26.03 -17.22 -29.96
C ILE A 283 27.21 -17.05 -28.98
N LEU A 284 28.46 -16.87 -29.45
CA LEU A 284 29.59 -16.54 -28.57
C LEU A 284 29.40 -15.16 -27.96
N LEU A 285 28.97 -14.16 -28.76
CA LEU A 285 28.63 -12.83 -28.23
C LEU A 285 27.53 -12.91 -27.20
N LEU A 286 26.50 -13.73 -27.43
CA LEU A 286 25.42 -13.95 -26.43
C LEU A 286 25.98 -14.53 -25.13
N GLY A 287 26.93 -15.47 -25.18
CA GLY A 287 27.62 -16.03 -24.01
C GLY A 287 28.36 -14.95 -23.21
N LEU A 288 29.08 -14.05 -23.87
CA LEU A 288 29.77 -12.94 -23.24
C LEU A 288 28.79 -11.93 -22.62
N VAL A 289 27.69 -11.62 -23.33
CA VAL A 289 26.64 -10.76 -22.78
C VAL A 289 26.02 -11.36 -21.52
N PHE A 290 25.77 -12.66 -21.48
CA PHE A 290 25.26 -13.34 -20.29
C PHE A 290 26.24 -13.25 -19.11
N ILE A 291 27.53 -13.36 -19.33
CA ILE A 291 28.54 -13.18 -18.28
C ILE A 291 28.53 -11.72 -17.76
N LEU A 292 28.44 -10.72 -18.64
CA LEU A 292 28.33 -9.32 -18.24
C LEU A 292 27.07 -9.06 -17.40
N VAL A 293 25.93 -9.58 -17.84
CA VAL A 293 24.65 -9.50 -17.12
C VAL A 293 24.76 -10.18 -15.74
N ALA A 294 25.44 -11.33 -15.66
CA ALA A 294 25.69 -12.02 -14.41
C ALA A 294 26.44 -11.15 -13.40
N PHE A 295 27.51 -10.48 -13.82
CA PHE A 295 28.26 -9.54 -12.98
C PHE A 295 27.38 -8.37 -12.53
N GLN A 296 26.53 -7.82 -13.42
CA GLN A 296 25.60 -6.75 -13.05
C GLN A 296 24.60 -7.20 -11.97
N PHE A 297 24.01 -8.38 -12.11
CA PHE A 297 23.10 -8.91 -11.11
C PHE A 297 23.77 -9.15 -9.77
N ILE A 298 24.97 -9.72 -9.74
CA ILE A 298 25.73 -9.94 -8.50
C ILE A 298 26.08 -8.60 -7.84
N SER A 299 26.55 -7.62 -8.61
CA SER A 299 26.88 -6.28 -8.11
C SER A 299 25.65 -5.58 -7.53
N LEU A 300 24.49 -5.64 -8.21
CA LEU A 300 23.22 -5.11 -7.69
C LEU A 300 22.82 -5.81 -6.38
N GLY A 301 23.02 -7.13 -6.31
CA GLY A 301 22.77 -7.90 -5.09
C GLY A 301 23.62 -7.43 -3.92
N LEU A 302 24.92 -7.22 -4.13
CA LEU A 302 25.84 -6.72 -3.10
C LEU A 302 25.51 -5.29 -2.65
N ILE A 303 25.18 -4.39 -3.59
CA ILE A 303 24.76 -3.03 -3.27
C ILE A 303 23.48 -3.04 -2.44
N ALA A 304 22.48 -3.83 -2.85
CA ALA A 304 21.24 -3.96 -2.13
C ALA A 304 21.45 -4.55 -0.71
N GLU A 305 22.35 -5.52 -0.55
CA GLU A 305 22.74 -6.08 0.76
C GLU A 305 23.39 -5.03 1.66
N LEU A 306 24.28 -4.20 1.13
CA LEU A 306 24.90 -3.07 1.88
C LEU A 306 23.85 -2.06 2.34
N VAL A 307 22.87 -1.75 1.51
CA VAL A 307 21.75 -0.85 1.87
C VAL A 307 20.91 -1.45 3.00
N VAL A 308 20.65 -2.76 2.95
CA VAL A 308 19.88 -3.46 4.00
C VAL A 308 20.70 -3.53 5.30
N ALA A 309 21.99 -3.86 5.22
CA ALA A 309 22.88 -3.92 6.38
C ALA A 309 23.04 -2.57 7.10
N GLY A 310 22.89 -1.45 6.37
CA GLY A 310 22.91 -0.11 6.94
C GLY A 310 21.63 0.30 7.67
N ARG A 311 20.55 -0.49 7.61
CA ARG A 311 19.30 -0.24 8.35
C ARG A 311 19.44 -0.70 9.79
N ARG A 312 18.75 0.00 10.72
CA ARG A 312 18.68 -0.44 12.12
C ARG A 312 17.80 -1.70 12.22
N PRO A 313 18.29 -2.81 12.82
CA PRO A 313 17.54 -4.07 12.92
C PRO A 313 16.18 -3.92 13.65
N GLU A 314 16.08 -2.98 14.59
CA GLU A 314 14.87 -2.73 15.40
C GLU A 314 13.67 -2.23 14.59
N GLU A 315 13.91 -1.76 13.36
CA GLU A 315 12.84 -1.29 12.46
C GLU A 315 12.27 -2.40 11.55
N ASP A 316 12.85 -3.61 11.58
CA ASP A 316 12.60 -4.63 10.58
C ASP A 316 11.70 -5.79 11.05
N PHE A 317 11.33 -5.86 12.35
CA PHE A 317 10.48 -6.93 12.86
C PHE A 317 9.44 -6.44 13.87
N ARG A 318 8.29 -7.10 13.87
CA ARG A 318 7.23 -6.89 14.85
C ARG A 318 7.41 -7.83 16.03
N ILE A 319 7.49 -7.29 17.24
CA ILE A 319 7.43 -8.09 18.47
C ILE A 319 5.96 -8.46 18.72
N ALA A 320 5.61 -9.74 18.58
CA ALA A 320 4.25 -10.22 18.79
C ALA A 320 3.86 -10.36 20.28
N ARG A 321 4.84 -10.64 21.14
CA ARG A 321 4.64 -10.79 22.60
C ARG A 321 5.86 -10.28 23.36
N ARG A 322 5.63 -9.65 24.52
CA ARG A 322 6.65 -9.41 25.57
C ARG A 322 6.22 -10.14 26.83
N VAL A 323 7.19 -10.68 27.56
CA VAL A 323 7.05 -11.22 28.93
C VAL A 323 7.76 -10.32 29.88
#